data_907875b80b6002ebcc924fa94bf084a8
#
_entry.id   907875b80b6002ebcc924fa94bf084a8
#
_cell.length_a   1.000
_cell.length_b   1.000
_cell.length_c   1.000
_cell.angle_alpha   90.00
_cell.angle_beta   90.00
_cell.angle_gamma   90.00
#
_symmetry.space_group_name_H-M   'P 1'
#
loop_
_entity.id
_entity.type
_entity.pdbx_description
1 polymer ?
#
loop_
_entity_poly.entity_id
_entity_poly.type
_entity_poly.pdbx_seq_one_letter_code
_entity_poly.pdbx_strand_id
1 'polypeptide(L)'
;MTEEAADWCLRLQSSDVGDADRAAFECWCLADPRHLAEFDAMREIWGLSAGLRPRVTMVPVTAAGGRVAPAAVVRVSPRRRRWAVAACVAAALAACWPVGWSFGVLPGRVDVFLGGGRHRLVELPDGTTVDLNVHTTLFFAQFRDRRSVLMDHGEAYFAVAHDVALPFTVFTAGHQVRVTGTKFNVWANDGDLAVTLSEGSVTVASAAAAGGEPLRLTPGMQGRFARDSRFGSVARVDPQHVLSWREGKLVFDNITLAEAVPLLNPYLSQPLRLADRKVGAMRIGGVYDVTDLDRVAASLPRVLPVTLAPKDGELLVSAR
;
A
#
# COMPACT_ATOMS: atom_id res chain seq x y z
N MET A 1 -13.93 9.38 -4.76
CA MET A 1 -14.44 9.25 -3.36
C MET A 1 -13.96 10.39 -2.47
N THR A 2 -12.68 10.49 -2.13
CA THR A 2 -12.17 11.59 -1.24
C THR A 2 -12.37 13.00 -1.84
N GLU A 3 -12.25 13.14 -3.16
CA GLU A 3 -12.50 14.39 -3.89
C GLU A 3 -13.97 14.78 -3.88
N GLU A 4 -14.87 13.84 -4.02
CA GLU A 4 -16.33 14.04 -3.96
C GLU A 4 -16.80 14.39 -2.52
N ALA A 5 -16.20 13.77 -1.50
CA ALA A 5 -16.46 14.11 -0.11
C ALA A 5 -16.04 15.55 0.21
N ALA A 6 -14.91 16.00 -0.33
CA ALA A 6 -14.45 17.40 -0.21
C ALA A 6 -15.39 18.37 -0.93
N ASP A 7 -15.87 18.02 -2.13
CA ASP A 7 -16.83 18.81 -2.88
C ASP A 7 -18.16 18.97 -2.11
N TRP A 8 -18.66 17.90 -1.49
CA TRP A 8 -19.86 17.96 -0.65
C TRP A 8 -19.64 18.81 0.60
N CYS A 9 -18.48 18.75 1.24
CA CYS A 9 -18.14 19.65 2.36
C CYS A 9 -18.16 21.12 1.95
N LEU A 10 -17.67 21.46 0.75
CA LEU A 10 -17.69 22.82 0.22
C LEU A 10 -19.09 23.28 -0.15
N ARG A 11 -19.89 22.43 -0.81
CA ARG A 11 -21.26 22.74 -1.23
C ARG A 11 -22.16 22.98 -0.03
N LEU A 12 -22.13 22.12 0.97
CA LEU A 12 -22.98 22.23 2.18
C LEU A 12 -22.62 23.40 3.10
N GLN A 13 -21.46 24.04 2.91
CA GLN A 13 -21.06 25.26 3.64
C GLN A 13 -21.38 26.57 2.91
N SER A 14 -21.83 26.49 1.67
CA SER A 14 -22.23 27.69 0.93
C SER A 14 -23.57 28.22 1.48
N SER A 15 -23.76 29.55 1.48
CA SER A 15 -24.98 30.19 1.95
C SER A 15 -26.22 29.96 1.05
N ASP A 16 -26.05 29.21 -0.05
CA ASP A 16 -27.03 29.03 -1.13
C ASP A 16 -27.46 27.55 -1.29
N VAL A 17 -27.35 26.75 -0.21
CA VAL A 17 -27.72 25.32 -0.23
C VAL A 17 -29.24 25.15 -0.29
N GLY A 18 -29.75 24.67 -1.44
CA GLY A 18 -31.15 24.34 -1.64
C GLY A 18 -31.53 22.93 -1.15
N ASP A 19 -32.83 22.67 -1.09
CA ASP A 19 -33.35 21.32 -0.74
C ASP A 19 -32.95 20.25 -1.77
N ALA A 20 -32.70 20.64 -3.03
CA ALA A 20 -32.19 19.77 -4.07
C ALA A 20 -30.76 19.27 -3.78
N ASP A 21 -29.88 20.13 -3.23
CA ASP A 21 -28.51 19.76 -2.86
C ASP A 21 -28.49 18.80 -1.68
N ARG A 22 -29.41 18.99 -0.72
CA ARG A 22 -29.55 18.09 0.45
C ARG A 22 -30.02 16.71 0.03
N ALA A 23 -31.03 16.64 -0.86
CA ALA A 23 -31.52 15.36 -1.39
C ALA A 23 -30.45 14.64 -2.21
N ALA A 24 -29.65 15.37 -3.02
CA ALA A 24 -28.55 14.80 -3.76
C ALA A 24 -27.43 14.28 -2.84
N PHE A 25 -27.12 14.98 -1.76
CA PHE A 25 -26.18 14.52 -0.72
C PHE A 25 -26.66 13.24 -0.02
N GLU A 26 -27.94 13.17 0.36
CA GLU A 26 -28.52 11.95 0.97
C GLU A 26 -28.43 10.76 0.01
N CYS A 27 -28.77 10.95 -1.26
CA CYS A 27 -28.61 9.90 -2.28
C CYS A 27 -27.16 9.44 -2.43
N TRP A 28 -26.20 10.37 -2.39
CA TRP A 28 -24.77 10.04 -2.47
C TRP A 28 -24.31 9.26 -1.24
N CYS A 29 -24.75 9.63 -0.03
CA CYS A 29 -24.45 8.90 1.20
C CYS A 29 -25.03 7.47 1.21
N LEU A 30 -26.21 7.28 0.61
CA LEU A 30 -26.90 5.99 0.55
C LEU A 30 -26.31 5.07 -0.55
N ALA A 31 -25.58 5.61 -1.55
CA ALA A 31 -25.03 4.84 -2.65
C ALA A 31 -23.86 3.93 -2.20
N ASP A 32 -23.08 4.31 -1.19
CA ASP A 32 -22.00 3.48 -0.63
C ASP A 32 -21.78 3.85 0.85
N PRO A 33 -21.78 2.86 1.79
CA PRO A 33 -21.54 3.11 3.21
C PRO A 33 -20.21 3.83 3.53
N ARG A 34 -19.22 3.74 2.63
CA ARG A 34 -17.93 4.42 2.75
C ARG A 34 -18.01 5.92 2.51
N HIS A 35 -19.01 6.41 1.78
CA HIS A 35 -19.17 7.83 1.48
C HIS A 35 -19.39 8.66 2.74
N LEU A 36 -20.19 8.16 3.68
CA LEU A 36 -20.44 8.83 4.95
C LEU A 36 -19.18 8.90 5.82
N ALA A 37 -18.39 7.82 5.86
CA ALA A 37 -17.13 7.77 6.62
C ALA A 37 -16.09 8.75 6.06
N GLU A 38 -15.96 8.84 4.72
CA GLU A 38 -15.07 9.78 4.04
C GLU A 38 -15.51 11.25 4.28
N PHE A 39 -16.82 11.51 4.25
CA PHE A 39 -17.38 12.83 4.52
C PHE A 39 -17.13 13.26 5.98
N ASP A 40 -17.32 12.37 6.94
CA ASP A 40 -17.08 12.66 8.37
C ASP A 40 -15.60 12.91 8.65
N ALA A 41 -14.68 12.13 8.04
CA ALA A 41 -13.24 12.36 8.13
C ALA A 41 -12.85 13.74 7.56
N MET A 42 -13.43 14.10 6.42
CA MET A 42 -13.18 15.41 5.80
C MET A 42 -13.72 16.55 6.66
N ARG A 43 -14.90 16.38 7.27
CA ARG A 43 -15.51 17.36 8.19
C ARG A 43 -14.69 17.57 9.46
N GLU A 44 -14.06 16.52 9.98
CA GLU A 44 -13.18 16.63 11.16
C GLU A 44 -11.92 17.45 10.83
N ILE A 45 -11.30 17.22 9.67
CA ILE A 45 -10.16 18.03 9.17
C ILE A 45 -10.56 19.51 9.04
N TRP A 46 -11.76 19.79 8.53
CA TRP A 46 -12.27 21.16 8.37
C TRP A 46 -12.63 21.81 9.71
N GLY A 47 -13.14 21.04 10.68
CA GLY A 47 -13.42 21.50 12.05
C GLY A 47 -12.17 21.99 12.76
N LEU A 48 -11.03 21.33 12.55
CA LEU A 48 -9.73 21.76 13.08
C LEU A 48 -9.23 23.06 12.45
N SER A 49 -9.57 23.34 11.19
CA SER A 49 -9.19 24.58 10.49
C SER A 49 -10.09 25.78 10.84
N ALA A 50 -11.35 25.55 11.25
CA ALA A 50 -12.29 26.60 11.64
C ALA A 50 -11.90 27.31 12.97
N GLY A 51 -11.07 26.67 13.80
CA GLY A 51 -10.48 27.27 15.02
C GLY A 51 -9.40 28.30 14.76
N LEU A 52 -8.90 28.43 13.53
CA LEU A 52 -7.81 29.33 13.13
C LEU A 52 -8.29 30.67 12.52
N ARG A 53 -9.44 31.20 12.97
CA ARG A 53 -9.85 32.54 12.54
C ARG A 53 -8.89 33.59 13.13
N PRO A 54 -8.13 34.34 12.30
CA PRO A 54 -7.38 35.49 12.79
C PRO A 54 -8.36 36.49 13.36
N ARG A 55 -8.25 36.76 14.64
CA ARG A 55 -8.97 37.86 15.31
C ARG A 55 -8.36 39.16 14.82
N VAL A 56 -8.91 39.73 13.78
CA VAL A 56 -8.56 41.12 13.39
C VAL A 56 -9.20 42.04 14.44
N THR A 57 -8.40 42.45 15.41
CA THR A 57 -8.78 43.51 16.34
C THR A 57 -8.62 44.84 15.60
N MET A 58 -9.72 45.40 15.12
CA MET A 58 -9.73 46.80 14.65
C MET A 58 -9.50 47.71 15.85
N VAL A 59 -8.33 48.30 15.94
CA VAL A 59 -8.06 49.42 16.85
C VAL A 59 -8.56 50.68 16.16
N PRO A 60 -9.52 51.44 16.70
CA PRO A 60 -9.93 52.72 16.12
C PRO A 60 -8.81 53.72 16.34
N VAL A 61 -8.13 54.14 15.28
CA VAL A 61 -7.22 55.25 15.29
C VAL A 61 -8.07 56.53 15.15
N THR A 62 -8.27 57.25 16.24
CA THR A 62 -8.82 58.62 16.19
C THR A 62 -7.76 59.54 15.58
N ALA A 63 -7.94 59.90 14.31
CA ALA A 63 -7.09 60.90 13.66
C ALA A 63 -7.65 62.29 13.87
N ALA A 64 -6.87 63.13 14.53
CA ALA A 64 -7.05 64.59 14.55
C ALA A 64 -6.83 65.17 13.14
N GLY A 65 -7.78 65.97 12.71
CA GLY A 65 -7.86 66.84 11.56
C GLY A 65 -6.70 66.91 10.56
N GLY A 66 -6.84 66.22 9.45
CA GLY A 66 -6.05 66.34 8.24
C GLY A 66 -6.86 65.94 7.01
N ARG A 67 -6.87 66.81 5.98
CA ARG A 67 -7.54 66.51 4.69
C ARG A 67 -7.08 65.16 4.13
N VAL A 68 -8.00 64.20 4.08
CA VAL A 68 -7.79 62.87 3.49
C VAL A 68 -7.89 63.03 1.98
N ALA A 69 -6.78 62.86 1.26
CA ALA A 69 -6.80 62.61 -0.18
C ALA A 69 -7.52 61.23 -0.43
N PRO A 70 -8.33 61.06 -1.48
CA PRO A 70 -8.99 59.80 -1.73
C PRO A 70 -7.94 58.74 -1.97
N ALA A 71 -7.92 57.73 -1.07
CA ALA A 71 -7.07 56.55 -1.25
C ALA A 71 -7.41 55.88 -2.58
N ALA A 72 -6.42 55.77 -3.44
CA ALA A 72 -6.58 55.02 -4.69
C ALA A 72 -6.97 53.56 -4.35
N VAL A 73 -8.20 53.19 -4.61
CA VAL A 73 -8.67 51.80 -4.51
C VAL A 73 -7.98 51.02 -5.61
N VAL A 74 -6.90 50.36 -5.26
CA VAL A 74 -6.23 49.42 -6.16
C VAL A 74 -7.20 48.27 -6.43
N ARG A 75 -7.92 48.33 -7.56
CA ARG A 75 -8.74 47.24 -8.03
C ARG A 75 -7.83 46.12 -8.50
N VAL A 76 -7.51 45.20 -7.59
CA VAL A 76 -6.79 43.97 -7.94
C VAL A 76 -7.74 43.13 -8.79
N SER A 77 -7.36 42.86 -10.05
CA SER A 77 -8.17 42.07 -10.96
C SER A 77 -8.44 40.67 -10.35
N PRO A 78 -9.63 40.07 -10.55
CA PRO A 78 -10.01 38.79 -9.95
C PRO A 78 -9.03 37.64 -10.32
N ARG A 79 -8.37 37.74 -11.46
CA ARG A 79 -7.30 36.82 -11.85
C ARG A 79 -6.06 36.92 -10.92
N ARG A 80 -5.59 38.14 -10.62
CA ARG A 80 -4.43 38.35 -9.72
C ARG A 80 -4.74 37.90 -8.30
N ARG A 81 -5.97 38.07 -7.82
CA ARG A 81 -6.41 37.61 -6.50
C ARG A 81 -6.40 36.07 -6.43
N ARG A 82 -6.83 35.37 -7.48
CA ARG A 82 -6.77 33.88 -7.55
C ARG A 82 -5.33 33.37 -7.52
N TRP A 83 -4.42 34.02 -8.27
CA TRP A 83 -3.00 33.68 -8.25
C TRP A 83 -2.33 33.99 -6.91
N ALA A 84 -2.71 35.10 -6.25
CA ALA A 84 -2.21 35.43 -4.91
C ALA A 84 -2.69 34.43 -3.85
N VAL A 85 -3.95 33.99 -3.90
CA VAL A 85 -4.48 32.95 -3.02
C VAL A 85 -3.77 31.61 -3.27
N ALA A 86 -3.60 31.22 -4.53
CA ALA A 86 -2.88 29.99 -4.88
C ALA A 86 -1.42 30.03 -4.43
N ALA A 87 -0.75 31.20 -4.57
CA ALA A 87 0.62 31.40 -4.08
C ALA A 87 0.71 31.33 -2.54
N CYS A 88 -0.26 31.90 -1.82
CA CYS A 88 -0.31 31.82 -0.36
C CYS A 88 -0.57 30.38 0.12
N VAL A 89 -1.44 29.63 -0.53
CA VAL A 89 -1.69 28.21 -0.22
C VAL A 89 -0.44 27.39 -0.51
N ALA A 90 0.20 27.59 -1.66
CA ALA A 90 1.44 26.90 -2.00
C ALA A 90 2.58 27.23 -1.02
N ALA A 91 2.71 28.49 -0.60
CA ALA A 91 3.69 28.91 0.40
C ALA A 91 3.38 28.31 1.79
N ALA A 92 2.11 28.24 2.19
CA ALA A 92 1.69 27.62 3.43
C ALA A 92 1.99 26.11 3.41
N LEU A 93 1.68 25.41 2.33
CA LEU A 93 2.02 23.99 2.16
C LEU A 93 3.53 23.76 2.16
N ALA A 94 4.30 24.62 1.48
CA ALA A 94 5.77 24.56 1.48
C ALA A 94 6.37 24.84 2.86
N ALA A 95 5.75 25.68 3.68
CA ALA A 95 6.17 25.93 5.06
C ALA A 95 5.76 24.80 6.02
N CYS A 96 4.62 24.15 5.78
CA CYS A 96 4.14 23.04 6.60
C CYS A 96 4.95 21.73 6.37
N TRP A 97 5.53 21.56 5.18
CA TRP A 97 6.31 20.36 4.85
C TRP A 97 7.52 20.15 5.77
N PRO A 98 8.44 21.13 5.96
CA PRO A 98 9.58 20.97 6.87
C PRO A 98 9.14 20.72 8.32
N VAL A 99 8.05 21.38 8.75
CA VAL A 99 7.48 21.19 10.09
C VAL A 99 6.94 19.77 10.22
N GLY A 100 6.12 19.29 9.29
CA GLY A 100 5.60 17.94 9.28
C GLY A 100 6.70 16.87 9.22
N TRP A 101 7.77 17.12 8.44
CA TRP A 101 8.94 16.25 8.41
C TRP A 101 9.72 16.26 9.73
N SER A 102 9.90 17.43 10.36
CA SER A 102 10.61 17.55 11.64
C SER A 102 9.91 16.83 12.79
N PHE A 103 8.59 16.69 12.71
CA PHE A 103 7.79 15.90 13.66
C PHE A 103 7.59 14.42 13.22
N GLY A 104 8.20 13.99 12.11
CA GLY A 104 8.07 12.61 11.60
C GLY A 104 6.69 12.26 11.05
N VAL A 105 5.83 13.26 10.83
CA VAL A 105 4.46 13.07 10.28
C VAL A 105 4.49 12.95 8.76
N LEU A 106 5.31 13.78 8.09
CA LEU A 106 5.46 13.76 6.64
C LEU A 106 6.79 13.08 6.24
N PRO A 107 6.80 12.30 5.15
CA PRO A 107 8.04 11.74 4.63
C PRO A 107 8.89 12.85 3.99
N GLY A 108 10.20 12.76 4.17
CA GLY A 108 11.16 13.65 3.47
C GLY A 108 11.37 13.23 2.03
N ARG A 109 11.14 11.94 1.72
CA ARG A 109 11.28 11.36 0.39
C ARG A 109 10.26 10.25 0.17
N VAL A 110 9.70 10.18 -1.04
CA VAL A 110 8.81 9.11 -1.50
C VAL A 110 9.26 8.68 -2.89
N ASP A 111 9.43 7.38 -3.09
CA ASP A 111 9.79 6.80 -4.38
C ASP A 111 8.84 5.62 -4.67
N VAL A 112 8.52 5.41 -5.95
CA VAL A 112 7.66 4.32 -6.41
C VAL A 112 8.44 3.44 -7.36
N PHE A 113 8.46 2.15 -7.08
CA PHE A 113 9.11 1.13 -7.89
C PHE A 113 8.06 0.20 -8.47
N LEU A 114 7.88 0.27 -9.79
CA LEU A 114 6.91 -0.56 -10.50
C LEU A 114 7.60 -1.83 -10.99
N GLY A 115 7.10 -2.97 -10.59
CA GLY A 115 7.46 -4.26 -11.16
C GLY A 115 6.78 -4.44 -12.52
N GLY A 116 7.51 -5.06 -13.46
CA GLY A 116 7.00 -5.44 -14.77
C GLY A 116 6.80 -6.95 -14.89
N GLY A 117 6.65 -7.45 -16.13
CA GLY A 117 6.59 -8.88 -16.43
C GLY A 117 7.93 -9.62 -16.27
N ARG A 118 8.94 -9.01 -15.65
CA ARG A 118 10.25 -9.62 -15.37
C ARG A 118 10.73 -9.22 -13.98
N HIS A 119 11.47 -10.10 -13.35
CA HIS A 119 12.25 -9.84 -12.15
C HIS A 119 13.17 -8.62 -12.32
N ARG A 120 13.27 -7.78 -11.30
CA ARG A 120 14.04 -6.54 -11.34
C ARG A 120 14.72 -6.25 -9.99
N LEU A 121 16.03 -6.06 -10.02
CA LEU A 121 16.79 -5.54 -8.89
C LEU A 121 16.68 -4.00 -8.87
N VAL A 122 16.32 -3.43 -7.73
CA VAL A 122 16.25 -1.99 -7.47
C VAL A 122 17.05 -1.65 -6.23
N GLU A 123 17.61 -0.44 -6.20
CA GLU A 123 18.27 0.12 -5.04
C GLU A 123 17.41 1.25 -4.50
N LEU A 124 17.06 1.17 -3.21
CA LEU A 124 16.31 2.21 -2.51
C LEU A 124 17.26 3.34 -2.09
N PRO A 125 16.71 4.56 -1.85
CA PRO A 125 17.51 5.72 -1.47
C PRO A 125 18.30 5.59 -0.17
N ASP A 126 17.94 4.63 0.68
CA ASP A 126 18.61 4.33 1.95
C ASP A 126 19.75 3.29 1.80
N GLY A 127 20.07 2.88 0.56
CA GLY A 127 21.07 1.85 0.27
C GLY A 127 20.55 0.41 0.42
N THR A 128 19.27 0.22 0.72
CA THR A 128 18.63 -1.10 0.71
C THR A 128 18.50 -1.59 -0.73
N THR A 129 18.88 -2.84 -1.00
CA THR A 129 18.62 -3.48 -2.29
C THR A 129 17.38 -4.36 -2.19
N VAL A 130 16.54 -4.29 -3.22
CA VAL A 130 15.30 -5.08 -3.31
C VAL A 130 15.22 -5.77 -4.67
N ASP A 131 15.08 -7.10 -4.63
CA ASP A 131 14.69 -7.87 -5.80
C ASP A 131 13.16 -7.88 -5.87
N LEU A 132 12.58 -7.28 -6.90
CA LEU A 132 11.15 -7.30 -7.17
C LEU A 132 10.82 -8.46 -8.11
N ASN A 133 9.93 -9.33 -7.72
CA ASN A 133 9.39 -10.36 -8.59
C ASN A 133 8.39 -9.76 -9.60
N VAL A 134 7.94 -10.54 -10.56
CA VAL A 134 6.98 -10.12 -11.59
C VAL A 134 5.72 -9.51 -10.94
N HIS A 135 5.18 -8.47 -11.57
CA HIS A 135 3.94 -7.79 -11.15
C HIS A 135 3.94 -7.23 -9.71
N THR A 136 5.12 -7.01 -9.10
CA THR A 136 5.25 -6.46 -7.76
C THR A 136 5.43 -4.95 -7.79
N THR A 137 4.61 -4.21 -7.05
CA THR A 137 4.74 -2.75 -6.90
C THR A 137 5.11 -2.40 -5.47
N LEU A 138 6.06 -1.48 -5.31
CA LEU A 138 6.59 -1.07 -4.04
C LEU A 138 6.59 0.46 -3.94
N PHE A 139 6.05 0.99 -2.85
CA PHE A 139 6.12 2.40 -2.47
C PHE A 139 7.07 2.54 -1.29
N PHE A 140 8.15 3.29 -1.47
CA PHE A 140 9.11 3.58 -0.41
C PHE A 140 8.89 4.99 0.11
N ALA A 141 8.90 5.16 1.44
CA ALA A 141 8.81 6.46 2.10
C ALA A 141 9.83 6.53 3.23
N GLN A 142 10.70 7.54 3.20
CA GLN A 142 11.68 7.81 4.23
C GLN A 142 11.19 8.95 5.12
N PHE A 143 11.03 8.64 6.41
CA PHE A 143 10.72 9.61 7.45
C PHE A 143 11.99 9.96 8.24
N ARG A 144 11.87 10.90 9.18
CA ARG A 144 12.97 11.33 10.04
C ARG A 144 13.44 10.20 10.98
N ASP A 145 12.53 9.34 11.42
CA ASP A 145 12.70 8.34 12.48
C ASP A 145 12.51 6.90 12.01
N ARG A 146 12.14 6.69 10.74
CA ARG A 146 11.82 5.36 10.18
C ARG A 146 11.88 5.33 8.66
N ARG A 147 12.00 4.14 8.12
CA ARG A 147 11.89 3.81 6.70
C ARG A 147 10.67 2.91 6.51
N SER A 148 9.81 3.26 5.60
CA SER A 148 8.54 2.55 5.37
C SER A 148 8.43 2.10 3.92
N VAL A 149 7.96 0.88 3.72
CA VAL A 149 7.61 0.32 2.42
C VAL A 149 6.17 -0.14 2.48
N LEU A 150 5.40 0.19 1.46
CA LEU A 150 4.08 -0.39 1.22
C LEU A 150 4.17 -1.30 0.01
N MET A 151 3.75 -2.56 0.16
CA MET A 151 3.64 -3.55 -0.89
C MET A 151 2.25 -4.20 -0.78
N ASP A 152 1.38 -3.95 -1.76
CA ASP A 152 0.00 -4.44 -1.72
C ASP A 152 -0.06 -5.94 -2.04
N HIS A 153 0.59 -6.34 -3.13
CA HIS A 153 0.68 -7.73 -3.58
C HIS A 153 2.01 -8.00 -4.28
N GLY A 154 2.31 -9.27 -4.51
CA GLY A 154 3.50 -9.72 -5.20
C GLY A 154 4.54 -10.34 -4.27
N GLU A 155 5.78 -10.37 -4.71
CA GLU A 155 6.90 -10.96 -3.99
C GLU A 155 8.15 -10.10 -4.14
N ALA A 156 8.84 -9.86 -3.01
CA ALA A 156 10.06 -9.10 -2.99
C ALA A 156 11.05 -9.67 -1.97
N TYR A 157 12.30 -9.74 -2.37
CA TYR A 157 13.41 -10.02 -1.47
C TYR A 157 14.12 -8.73 -1.10
N PHE A 158 14.25 -8.48 0.18
CA PHE A 158 14.88 -7.30 0.76
C PHE A 158 16.24 -7.65 1.36
N ALA A 159 17.29 -6.93 0.95
CA ALA A 159 18.56 -6.88 1.67
C ALA A 159 18.70 -5.48 2.27
N VAL A 160 18.15 -5.31 3.48
CA VAL A 160 17.98 -4.02 4.14
C VAL A 160 19.31 -3.50 4.67
N ALA A 161 19.67 -2.26 4.32
CA ALA A 161 20.81 -1.56 4.88
C ALA A 161 20.67 -1.44 6.40
N HIS A 162 21.73 -1.85 7.12
CA HIS A 162 21.68 -1.89 8.59
C HIS A 162 21.66 -0.51 9.21
N ASP A 163 20.57 -0.18 9.90
CA ASP A 163 20.43 1.06 10.67
C ASP A 163 19.42 0.85 11.81
N VAL A 164 19.95 0.80 13.04
CA VAL A 164 19.13 0.62 14.25
C VAL A 164 18.37 1.90 14.61
N ALA A 165 18.90 3.08 14.23
CA ALA A 165 18.26 4.36 14.52
C ALA A 165 17.05 4.63 13.59
N LEU A 166 17.08 4.07 12.38
CA LEU A 166 16.01 4.19 11.38
C LEU A 166 15.43 2.82 11.03
N PRO A 167 14.54 2.25 11.84
CA PRO A 167 13.91 0.97 11.57
C PRO A 167 13.23 0.94 10.20
N PHE A 168 13.29 -0.22 9.54
CA PHE A 168 12.66 -0.46 8.25
C PHE A 168 11.40 -1.30 8.46
N THR A 169 10.26 -0.85 7.93
CA THR A 169 8.98 -1.54 8.09
C THR A 169 8.32 -1.73 6.74
N VAL A 170 7.98 -2.98 6.41
CA VAL A 170 7.15 -3.32 5.24
C VAL A 170 5.71 -3.50 5.71
N PHE A 171 4.80 -2.74 5.12
CA PHE A 171 3.35 -2.84 5.30
C PHE A 171 2.77 -3.65 4.15
N THR A 172 2.14 -4.76 4.44
CA THR A 172 1.55 -5.66 3.44
C THR A 172 0.49 -6.57 4.05
N ALA A 173 -0.56 -6.89 3.31
CA ALA A 173 -1.62 -7.83 3.71
C ALA A 173 -2.14 -7.58 5.14
N GLY A 174 -2.28 -6.32 5.56
CA GLY A 174 -2.72 -5.97 6.93
C GLY A 174 -1.70 -6.26 8.04
N HIS A 175 -0.43 -6.49 7.71
CA HIS A 175 0.65 -6.77 8.64
C HIS A 175 1.80 -5.76 8.50
N GLN A 176 2.61 -5.67 9.55
CA GLN A 176 3.83 -4.88 9.62
C GLN A 176 5.01 -5.82 9.83
N VAL A 177 5.94 -5.84 8.88
CA VAL A 177 7.20 -6.59 8.95
C VAL A 177 8.31 -5.62 9.29
N ARG A 178 8.82 -5.66 10.52
CA ARG A 178 9.82 -4.70 11.05
C ARG A 178 11.19 -5.34 11.19
N VAL A 179 12.21 -4.61 10.70
CA VAL A 179 13.61 -5.03 10.72
C VAL A 179 14.53 -3.82 10.94
N THR A 180 15.83 -4.07 11.25
CA THR A 180 16.86 -3.03 11.39
C THR A 180 18.08 -3.23 10.48
N GLY A 181 18.14 -4.36 9.75
CA GLY A 181 19.25 -4.74 8.88
C GLY A 181 19.25 -6.24 8.68
N THR A 182 18.48 -6.70 7.69
CA THR A 182 18.00 -8.07 7.62
C THR A 182 17.84 -8.45 6.16
N LYS A 183 18.10 -9.71 5.82
CA LYS A 183 17.80 -10.27 4.51
C LYS A 183 16.60 -11.21 4.62
N PHE A 184 15.51 -10.87 3.96
CA PHE A 184 14.24 -11.60 4.05
C PHE A 184 13.41 -11.47 2.78
N ASN A 185 12.54 -12.44 2.57
CA ASN A 185 11.56 -12.47 1.48
C ASN A 185 10.17 -12.18 2.02
N VAL A 186 9.41 -11.41 1.29
CA VAL A 186 7.98 -11.15 1.56
C VAL A 186 7.21 -11.55 0.31
N TRP A 187 6.26 -12.46 0.48
CA TRP A 187 5.27 -12.82 -0.51
C TRP A 187 3.88 -12.48 0.02
N ALA A 188 3.11 -11.73 -0.75
CA ALA A 188 1.76 -11.32 -0.39
C ALA A 188 0.82 -11.52 -1.58
N ASN A 189 -0.27 -12.21 -1.37
CA ASN A 189 -1.27 -12.43 -2.41
C ASN A 189 -2.65 -12.60 -1.79
N ASP A 190 -3.61 -11.84 -2.30
CA ASP A 190 -5.02 -11.94 -1.93
C ASP A 190 -5.31 -11.93 -0.41
N GLY A 191 -4.50 -11.19 0.35
CA GLY A 191 -4.57 -11.10 1.80
C GLY A 191 -3.75 -12.13 2.56
N ASP A 192 -3.21 -13.15 1.90
CA ASP A 192 -2.24 -14.08 2.49
C ASP A 192 -0.84 -13.46 2.50
N LEU A 193 -0.08 -13.75 3.53
CA LEU A 193 1.29 -13.28 3.71
C LEU A 193 2.22 -14.44 4.06
N ALA A 194 3.38 -14.50 3.41
CA ALA A 194 4.50 -15.33 3.84
C ALA A 194 5.77 -14.47 3.96
N VAL A 195 6.43 -14.56 5.11
CA VAL A 195 7.71 -13.89 5.40
C VAL A 195 8.76 -14.94 5.68
N THR A 196 9.80 -15.00 4.85
CA THR A 196 10.91 -15.97 5.01
C THR A 196 12.18 -15.22 5.38
N LEU A 197 12.81 -15.61 6.47
CA LEU A 197 14.02 -14.98 6.95
C LEU A 197 15.27 -15.76 6.53
N SER A 198 16.19 -15.05 5.84
CA SER A 198 17.51 -15.59 5.45
C SER A 198 18.59 -15.22 6.44
N GLU A 199 18.70 -13.93 6.82
CA GLU A 199 19.74 -13.43 7.73
C GLU A 199 19.18 -12.33 8.64
N GLY A 200 19.62 -12.29 9.89
CA GLY A 200 19.23 -11.27 10.88
C GLY A 200 18.02 -11.66 11.72
N SER A 201 17.10 -10.73 11.96
CA SER A 201 15.87 -10.94 12.72
C SER A 201 14.72 -10.15 12.13
N VAL A 202 13.52 -10.74 12.13
CA VAL A 202 12.28 -10.13 11.66
C VAL A 202 11.24 -10.20 12.77
N THR A 203 10.49 -9.12 12.91
CA THR A 203 9.31 -9.07 13.77
C THR A 203 8.09 -8.79 12.91
N VAL A 204 7.08 -9.67 12.95
CA VAL A 204 5.81 -9.49 12.20
C VAL A 204 4.69 -9.24 13.19
N ALA A 205 3.97 -8.14 13.01
CA ALA A 205 2.81 -7.75 13.81
C ALA A 205 1.59 -7.58 12.90
N SER A 206 0.41 -8.02 13.35
CA SER A 206 -0.84 -7.74 12.65
C SER A 206 -1.31 -6.33 12.98
N ALA A 207 -1.70 -5.54 11.98
CA ALA A 207 -2.27 -4.22 12.18
C ALA A 207 -3.66 -4.26 12.89
N ALA A 208 -4.40 -5.36 12.70
CA ALA A 208 -5.72 -5.57 13.31
C ALA A 208 -5.67 -6.04 14.77
N ALA A 209 -4.50 -6.52 15.25
CA ALA A 209 -4.31 -7.00 16.61
C ALA A 209 -3.56 -5.96 17.46
N ALA A 210 -4.22 -4.85 17.81
CA ALA A 210 -3.69 -3.92 18.79
C ALA A 210 -3.44 -4.66 20.12
N GLY A 211 -2.15 -4.90 20.46
CA GLY A 211 -1.74 -5.60 21.69
C GLY A 211 -1.47 -7.10 21.55
N GLY A 212 -1.53 -7.69 20.35
CA GLY A 212 -1.07 -9.07 20.12
C GLY A 212 0.46 -9.16 20.21
N GLU A 213 0.96 -10.30 20.71
CA GLU A 213 2.40 -10.55 20.75
C GLU A 213 2.94 -10.70 19.30
N PRO A 214 3.95 -9.91 18.90
CA PRO A 214 4.48 -9.97 17.56
C PRO A 214 5.24 -11.28 17.32
N LEU A 215 5.07 -11.87 16.15
CA LEU A 215 5.78 -13.08 15.74
C LEU A 215 7.24 -12.72 15.42
N ARG A 216 8.18 -13.41 16.06
CA ARG A 216 9.62 -13.27 15.80
C ARG A 216 10.12 -14.44 14.97
N LEU A 217 10.85 -14.13 13.89
CA LEU A 217 11.49 -15.13 13.05
C LEU A 217 13.00 -15.11 13.25
N THR A 218 13.61 -16.29 13.14
CA THR A 218 15.06 -16.51 13.07
C THR A 218 15.43 -17.10 11.70
N PRO A 219 16.70 -17.02 11.26
CA PRO A 219 17.12 -17.54 9.96
C PRO A 219 16.67 -18.98 9.69
N GLY A 220 16.18 -19.23 8.46
CA GLY A 220 15.61 -20.52 8.06
C GLY A 220 14.15 -20.73 8.49
N MET A 221 13.49 -19.72 9.04
CA MET A 221 12.08 -19.77 9.39
C MET A 221 11.23 -18.98 8.38
N GLN A 222 10.02 -19.48 8.15
CA GLN A 222 8.96 -18.79 7.44
C GLN A 222 7.74 -18.63 8.34
N GLY A 223 7.25 -17.38 8.47
CA GLY A 223 5.95 -17.07 9.06
C GLY A 223 4.89 -16.98 7.97
N ARG A 224 3.76 -17.66 8.12
CA ARG A 224 2.62 -17.60 7.21
C ARG A 224 1.40 -17.08 7.94
N PHE A 225 0.69 -16.15 7.32
CA PHE A 225 -0.54 -15.55 7.81
C PHE A 225 -1.58 -15.69 6.71
N ALA A 226 -2.66 -16.40 6.99
CA ALA A 226 -3.79 -16.47 6.09
C ALA A 226 -4.59 -15.16 6.14
N ARG A 227 -5.32 -14.88 5.08
CA ARG A 227 -6.24 -13.75 5.00
C ARG A 227 -7.09 -13.65 6.27
N ASP A 228 -7.20 -12.45 6.82
CA ASP A 228 -7.97 -12.13 8.03
C ASP A 228 -7.53 -12.88 9.31
N SER A 229 -6.43 -13.63 9.25
CA SER A 229 -5.88 -14.33 10.41
C SER A 229 -5.03 -13.39 11.27
N ARG A 230 -5.33 -13.34 12.56
CA ARG A 230 -4.54 -12.61 13.55
C ARG A 230 -3.28 -13.36 13.98
N PHE A 231 -3.25 -14.66 13.75
CA PHE A 231 -2.17 -15.56 14.18
C PHE A 231 -1.48 -16.16 12.95
N GLY A 232 -0.17 -16.09 12.95
CA GLY A 232 0.65 -16.75 11.94
C GLY A 232 1.08 -18.16 12.39
N SER A 233 1.32 -19.03 11.44
CA SER A 233 2.05 -20.27 11.64
C SER A 233 3.52 -20.05 11.33
N VAL A 234 4.41 -20.79 12.02
CA VAL A 234 5.85 -20.77 11.76
C VAL A 234 6.31 -22.16 11.36
N ALA A 235 7.06 -22.24 10.28
CA ALA A 235 7.69 -23.47 9.83
C ALA A 235 9.17 -23.25 9.52
N ARG A 236 9.99 -24.29 9.64
CA ARG A 236 11.34 -24.29 9.06
C ARG A 236 11.23 -24.54 7.56
N VAL A 237 11.95 -23.75 6.78
CA VAL A 237 12.02 -23.87 5.33
C VAL A 237 13.46 -23.75 4.88
N ASP A 238 13.77 -24.30 3.70
CA ASP A 238 15.03 -23.98 3.03
C ASP A 238 14.87 -22.61 2.33
N PRO A 239 15.60 -21.56 2.76
CA PRO A 239 15.50 -20.26 2.10
C PRO A 239 15.90 -20.33 0.61
N GLN A 240 16.78 -21.24 0.20
CA GLN A 240 17.20 -21.37 -1.19
C GLN A 240 16.04 -21.81 -2.07
N HIS A 241 15.18 -22.70 -1.60
CA HIS A 241 13.98 -23.11 -2.34
C HIS A 241 13.01 -21.93 -2.49
N VAL A 242 12.75 -21.19 -1.41
CA VAL A 242 11.84 -20.03 -1.45
C VAL A 242 12.38 -18.91 -2.34
N LEU A 243 13.69 -18.71 -2.38
CA LEU A 243 14.35 -17.64 -3.12
C LEU A 243 14.74 -18.03 -4.55
N SER A 244 14.43 -19.25 -4.99
CA SER A 244 14.79 -19.76 -6.32
C SER A 244 14.21 -18.93 -7.48
N TRP A 245 13.10 -18.21 -7.24
CA TRP A 245 12.51 -17.31 -8.23
C TRP A 245 13.48 -16.20 -8.69
N ARG A 246 14.42 -15.79 -7.83
CA ARG A 246 15.47 -14.81 -8.16
C ARG A 246 16.44 -15.32 -9.23
N GLU A 247 16.53 -16.64 -9.38
CA GLU A 247 17.31 -17.34 -10.41
C GLU A 247 16.44 -17.80 -11.59
N GLY A 248 15.19 -17.34 -11.66
CA GLY A 248 14.24 -17.72 -12.71
C GLY A 248 13.69 -19.15 -12.56
N LYS A 249 13.66 -19.69 -11.33
CA LYS A 249 13.18 -21.05 -11.05
C LYS A 249 12.15 -21.03 -9.92
N LEU A 250 11.23 -21.98 -9.94
CA LEU A 250 10.36 -22.32 -8.81
C LEU A 250 10.69 -23.73 -8.34
N VAL A 251 11.04 -23.87 -7.06
CA VAL A 251 11.35 -25.15 -6.43
C VAL A 251 10.20 -25.53 -5.49
N PHE A 252 9.51 -26.62 -5.83
CA PHE A 252 8.41 -27.15 -5.01
C PHE A 252 8.84 -28.48 -4.39
N ASP A 253 8.75 -28.57 -3.07
CA ASP A 253 9.02 -29.81 -2.35
C ASP A 253 7.72 -30.41 -1.86
N ASN A 254 7.07 -31.20 -2.75
CA ASN A 254 5.85 -31.94 -2.45
C ASN A 254 4.76 -31.05 -1.79
N ILE A 255 4.52 -29.86 -2.34
CA ILE A 255 3.48 -28.93 -1.88
C ILE A 255 2.12 -29.21 -2.53
N THR A 256 1.04 -28.73 -1.93
CA THR A 256 -0.31 -28.87 -2.49
C THR A 256 -0.52 -27.93 -3.68
N LEU A 257 -1.45 -28.27 -4.59
CA LEU A 257 -1.83 -27.35 -5.68
C LEU A 257 -2.41 -26.03 -5.13
N ALA A 258 -3.09 -26.08 -4.00
CA ALA A 258 -3.58 -24.87 -3.33
C ALA A 258 -2.45 -23.93 -2.91
N GLU A 259 -1.29 -24.46 -2.54
CA GLU A 259 -0.08 -23.68 -2.23
C GLU A 259 0.70 -23.30 -3.50
N ALA A 260 0.75 -24.16 -4.51
CA ALA A 260 1.54 -23.94 -5.72
C ALA A 260 0.89 -22.94 -6.69
N VAL A 261 -0.43 -22.99 -6.88
CA VAL A 261 -1.15 -22.16 -7.85
C VAL A 261 -0.93 -20.65 -7.62
N PRO A 262 -0.99 -20.11 -6.40
CA PRO A 262 -0.70 -18.70 -6.16
C PRO A 262 0.75 -18.30 -6.50
N LEU A 263 1.70 -19.24 -6.45
CA LEU A 263 3.10 -19.02 -6.81
C LEU A 263 3.33 -19.12 -8.32
N LEU A 264 2.54 -19.92 -9.04
CA LEU A 264 2.61 -20.11 -10.49
C LEU A 264 1.92 -18.98 -11.26
N ASN A 265 0.75 -18.55 -10.78
CA ASN A 265 -0.14 -17.63 -11.50
C ASN A 265 0.51 -16.33 -11.95
N PRO A 266 1.42 -15.68 -11.18
CA PRO A 266 2.08 -14.45 -11.64
C PRO A 266 2.88 -14.61 -12.94
N TYR A 267 3.28 -15.82 -13.30
CA TYR A 267 4.09 -16.10 -14.49
C TYR A 267 3.29 -16.70 -15.65
N LEU A 268 2.02 -17.06 -15.43
CA LEU A 268 1.20 -17.71 -16.44
C LEU A 268 0.49 -16.69 -17.32
N SER A 269 0.40 -17.00 -18.61
CA SER A 269 -0.41 -16.24 -19.56
C SER A 269 -1.91 -16.34 -19.27
N GLN A 270 -2.36 -17.47 -18.74
CA GLN A 270 -3.71 -17.72 -18.25
C GLN A 270 -3.62 -18.29 -16.83
N PRO A 271 -4.11 -17.55 -15.81
CA PRO A 271 -4.07 -18.01 -14.43
C PRO A 271 -4.83 -19.32 -14.23
N LEU A 272 -4.31 -20.17 -13.36
CA LEU A 272 -4.98 -21.40 -12.93
C LEU A 272 -5.98 -21.08 -11.82
N ARG A 273 -7.16 -21.69 -11.90
CA ARG A 273 -8.17 -21.68 -10.83
C ARG A 273 -8.56 -23.10 -10.45
N LEU A 274 -8.50 -23.42 -9.17
CA LEU A 274 -8.87 -24.73 -8.64
C LEU A 274 -10.40 -24.82 -8.50
N ALA A 275 -11.00 -25.89 -9.00
CA ALA A 275 -12.45 -26.10 -8.96
C ALA A 275 -12.94 -26.36 -7.52
N ASP A 276 -12.18 -27.12 -6.74
CA ASP A 276 -12.55 -27.54 -5.40
C ASP A 276 -11.34 -27.88 -4.52
N ARG A 277 -11.61 -28.15 -3.23
CA ARG A 277 -10.57 -28.50 -2.25
C ARG A 277 -9.88 -29.84 -2.53
N LYS A 278 -10.55 -30.78 -3.20
CA LYS A 278 -9.98 -32.10 -3.52
C LYS A 278 -8.85 -31.94 -4.54
N VAL A 279 -9.06 -31.12 -5.57
CA VAL A 279 -8.03 -30.75 -6.54
C VAL A 279 -6.92 -29.97 -5.85
N GLY A 280 -7.28 -29.03 -4.98
CA GLY A 280 -6.33 -28.23 -4.22
C GLY A 280 -5.41 -29.06 -3.31
N ALA A 281 -5.88 -30.20 -2.80
CA ALA A 281 -5.10 -31.10 -1.94
C ALA A 281 -4.11 -32.00 -2.72
N MET A 282 -4.19 -32.06 -4.05
CA MET A 282 -3.23 -32.80 -4.86
C MET A 282 -1.85 -32.15 -4.74
N ARG A 283 -0.80 -32.98 -4.79
CA ARG A 283 0.56 -32.51 -4.51
C ARG A 283 1.42 -32.54 -5.75
N ILE A 284 2.29 -31.53 -5.86
CA ILE A 284 3.32 -31.44 -6.90
C ILE A 284 4.67 -31.17 -6.28
N GLY A 285 5.72 -31.61 -6.98
CA GLY A 285 7.11 -31.39 -6.62
C GLY A 285 7.97 -31.29 -7.87
N GLY A 286 9.09 -30.59 -7.77
CA GLY A 286 10.03 -30.44 -8.87
C GLY A 286 10.65 -29.06 -8.93
N VAL A 287 11.53 -28.86 -9.91
CA VAL A 287 12.16 -27.58 -10.24
C VAL A 287 11.62 -27.15 -11.60
N TYR A 288 11.04 -25.98 -11.65
CA TYR A 288 10.40 -25.43 -12.83
C TYR A 288 11.07 -24.14 -13.25
N ASP A 289 11.37 -23.97 -14.53
CA ASP A 289 11.84 -22.70 -15.09
C ASP A 289 10.63 -21.77 -15.28
N VAL A 290 10.75 -20.52 -14.82
CA VAL A 290 9.64 -19.54 -14.92
C VAL A 290 9.26 -19.22 -16.36
N THR A 291 10.14 -19.43 -17.33
CA THR A 291 9.89 -19.19 -18.76
C THR A 291 9.07 -20.30 -19.41
N ASP A 292 9.01 -21.48 -18.80
CA ASP A 292 8.30 -22.64 -19.32
C ASP A 292 7.00 -22.98 -18.59
N LEU A 293 6.55 -22.12 -17.66
CA LEU A 293 5.41 -22.43 -16.77
C LEU A 293 4.08 -22.61 -17.50
N ASP A 294 3.85 -21.94 -18.64
CA ASP A 294 2.66 -22.22 -19.47
C ASP A 294 2.63 -23.67 -19.97
N ARG A 295 3.80 -24.23 -20.35
CA ARG A 295 3.92 -25.64 -20.75
C ARG A 295 3.75 -26.58 -19.57
N VAL A 296 4.29 -26.19 -18.40
CA VAL A 296 4.10 -26.96 -17.16
C VAL A 296 2.62 -27.02 -16.79
N ALA A 297 1.92 -25.89 -16.79
CA ALA A 297 0.49 -25.84 -16.54
C ALA A 297 -0.29 -26.71 -17.52
N ALA A 298 -0.01 -26.64 -18.83
CA ALA A 298 -0.64 -27.47 -19.84
C ALA A 298 -0.34 -28.98 -19.67
N SER A 299 0.74 -29.34 -18.99
CA SER A 299 1.13 -30.76 -18.74
C SER A 299 0.50 -31.37 -17.49
N LEU A 300 -0.12 -30.58 -16.61
CA LEU A 300 -0.75 -31.07 -15.38
C LEU A 300 -1.67 -32.28 -15.57
N PRO A 301 -2.54 -32.37 -16.63
CA PRO A 301 -3.37 -33.53 -16.86
C PRO A 301 -2.63 -34.83 -17.19
N ARG A 302 -1.35 -34.77 -17.50
CA ARG A 302 -0.50 -35.96 -17.76
C ARG A 302 0.12 -36.49 -16.46
N VAL A 303 0.27 -35.66 -15.45
CA VAL A 303 0.94 -36.00 -14.18
C VAL A 303 -0.07 -36.22 -13.06
N LEU A 304 -1.18 -35.50 -13.09
CA LEU A 304 -2.24 -35.55 -12.09
C LEU A 304 -3.57 -35.97 -12.73
N PRO A 305 -4.49 -36.58 -11.97
CA PRO A 305 -5.82 -36.94 -12.45
C PRO A 305 -6.75 -35.72 -12.52
N VAL A 306 -6.36 -34.72 -13.33
CA VAL A 306 -7.08 -33.46 -13.51
C VAL A 306 -7.39 -33.22 -14.98
N THR A 307 -8.33 -32.30 -15.23
CA THR A 307 -8.64 -31.72 -16.55
C THR A 307 -8.51 -30.23 -16.49
N LEU A 308 -8.12 -29.59 -17.60
CA LEU A 308 -8.04 -28.15 -17.77
C LEU A 308 -9.11 -27.69 -18.75
N ALA A 309 -9.90 -26.72 -18.36
CA ALA A 309 -10.92 -26.10 -19.21
C ALA A 309 -10.82 -24.57 -19.15
N PRO A 310 -10.76 -23.88 -20.30
CA PRO A 310 -10.81 -22.42 -20.31
C PRO A 310 -12.16 -21.95 -19.76
N LYS A 311 -12.13 -21.02 -18.79
CA LYS A 311 -13.32 -20.42 -18.21
C LYS A 311 -13.00 -19.00 -17.73
N ASP A 312 -13.75 -18.02 -18.23
CA ASP A 312 -13.68 -16.61 -17.79
C ASP A 312 -12.26 -15.99 -17.87
N GLY A 313 -11.43 -16.40 -18.86
CA GLY A 313 -10.05 -15.94 -19.01
C GLY A 313 -9.01 -16.70 -18.18
N GLU A 314 -9.45 -17.65 -17.35
CA GLU A 314 -8.62 -18.53 -16.52
C GLU A 314 -8.66 -19.98 -17.01
N LEU A 315 -7.74 -20.81 -16.55
CA LEU A 315 -7.76 -22.27 -16.73
C LEU A 315 -8.33 -22.94 -15.48
N LEU A 316 -9.56 -23.40 -15.55
CA LEU A 316 -10.20 -24.16 -14.46
C LEU A 316 -9.58 -25.56 -14.39
N VAL A 317 -8.98 -25.88 -13.24
CA VAL A 317 -8.42 -27.21 -12.92
C VAL A 317 -9.46 -27.99 -12.14
N SER A 318 -9.99 -29.07 -12.72
CA SER A 318 -10.99 -29.95 -12.09
C SER A 318 -10.51 -31.38 -12.05
N ALA A 319 -11.03 -32.20 -11.10
CA ALA A 319 -10.73 -33.63 -11.06
C ALA A 319 -11.27 -34.31 -12.30
N ARG A 320 -10.53 -35.32 -12.76
CA ARG A 320 -10.94 -36.18 -13.87
C ARG A 320 -12.00 -37.15 -13.42
#